data_4020a8bde5b98b46696a03b81b0fe2af
#
_entry.id   4020a8bde5b98b46696a03b81b0fe2af
#
_cell.length_a   1.000
_cell.length_b   1.000
_cell.length_c   1.000
_cell.angle_alpha   90.00
_cell.angle_beta   90.00
_cell.angle_gamma   90.00
#
_symmetry.space_group_name_H-M   'P 1'
#
loop_
_entity.id
_entity.type
_entity.pdbx_description
1 polymer ?
#
loop_
_entity_poly.entity_id
_entity_poly.type
_entity_poly.pdbx_seq_one_letter_code
_entity_poly.pdbx_strand_id
1 'polypeptide(L)'
;MNNIWWQTKGQGNVHLVLLHGWGLNAEVWRCIDEELSSHFTLHLVDLPGFGRSRGFGALSLADMAEAVLQQAPDKAIWLGWSLGGLVASQIVLTHPERVQALVTVASSPCFSARDEWPGIKPDVLAGFQQQLSDDFQRTVERFLALQTMGTETARQDARALKKTVLALPMPEVDVLNGGLEILKTVDLRQPLQNVPMPFLRLYGYLDGLVPRKVVPMLDKLWPHSESYIFAKAAHAPFISHP
;
A
#
# COMPACT_ATOMS: atom_id res chain seq x y z
N MET A 1 3.11 9.21 -24.14
CA MET A 1 3.40 8.01 -23.32
C MET A 1 3.07 8.36 -21.87
N ASN A 2 2.34 7.51 -21.19
CA ASN A 2 2.03 7.72 -19.77
C ASN A 2 3.28 7.40 -18.97
N ASN A 3 3.77 8.37 -18.18
CA ASN A 3 4.96 8.19 -17.36
C ASN A 3 4.58 8.08 -15.88
N ILE A 4 5.17 7.11 -15.22
CA ILE A 4 5.14 7.02 -13.75
C ILE A 4 6.08 8.09 -13.20
N TRP A 5 5.58 8.84 -12.22
CA TRP A 5 6.42 9.73 -11.45
C TRP A 5 7.31 8.91 -10.52
N TRP A 6 8.59 9.17 -10.61
CA TRP A 6 9.63 8.44 -9.90
C TRP A 6 10.69 9.40 -9.38
N GLN A 7 10.96 9.36 -8.08
CA GLN A 7 12.03 10.14 -7.44
C GLN A 7 13.03 9.20 -6.76
N THR A 8 14.32 9.39 -7.07
CA THR A 8 15.41 8.66 -6.41
C THR A 8 16.15 9.58 -5.45
N LYS A 9 16.44 9.09 -4.24
CA LYS A 9 17.17 9.78 -3.16
C LYS A 9 18.18 8.83 -2.52
N GLY A 10 19.23 9.40 -1.91
CA GLY A 10 20.25 8.61 -1.19
C GLY A 10 21.26 7.96 -2.11
N GLN A 11 22.26 7.32 -1.48
CA GLN A 11 23.41 6.73 -2.16
C GLN A 11 23.81 5.35 -1.59
N GLY A 12 22.87 4.67 -0.93
CA GLY A 12 23.08 3.32 -0.41
C GLY A 12 23.26 2.30 -1.54
N ASN A 13 24.01 1.24 -1.28
CA ASN A 13 24.22 0.16 -2.26
C ASN A 13 22.99 -0.71 -2.50
N VAL A 14 21.98 -0.62 -1.65
CA VAL A 14 20.73 -1.38 -1.75
C VAL A 14 19.61 -0.45 -2.16
N HIS A 15 18.88 -0.82 -3.20
CA HIS A 15 17.71 -0.10 -3.68
C HIS A 15 16.47 -0.49 -2.84
N LEU A 16 15.72 0.52 -2.40
CA LEU A 16 14.45 0.35 -1.69
C LEU A 16 13.35 1.13 -2.42
N VAL A 17 12.37 0.43 -2.96
CA VAL A 17 11.22 1.03 -3.66
C VAL A 17 10.03 1.10 -2.71
N LEU A 18 9.43 2.29 -2.56
CA LEU A 18 8.29 2.55 -1.69
C LEU A 18 7.02 2.80 -2.51
N LEU A 19 6.00 1.96 -2.30
CA LEU A 19 4.69 2.01 -2.95
C LEU A 19 3.60 2.40 -1.95
N HIS A 20 2.91 3.51 -2.21
CA HIS A 20 1.89 4.06 -1.33
C HIS A 20 0.54 3.31 -1.40
N GLY A 21 -0.40 3.68 -0.53
CA GLY A 21 -1.76 3.15 -0.48
C GLY A 21 -2.77 3.85 -1.39
N TRP A 22 -3.98 3.31 -1.42
CA TRP A 22 -5.09 3.80 -2.22
C TRP A 22 -5.44 5.27 -1.92
N GLY A 23 -5.68 6.04 -2.97
CA GLY A 23 -6.08 7.44 -2.90
C GLY A 23 -4.96 8.43 -2.56
N LEU A 24 -3.72 7.96 -2.38
CA LEU A 24 -2.59 8.74 -1.91
C LEU A 24 -1.52 8.93 -2.99
N ASN A 25 -0.34 9.31 -2.57
CA ASN A 25 0.83 9.52 -3.41
C ASN A 25 2.11 9.38 -2.57
N ALA A 26 3.27 9.46 -3.20
CA ALA A 26 4.57 9.25 -2.56
C ALA A 26 4.91 10.26 -1.46
N GLU A 27 4.21 11.38 -1.36
CA GLU A 27 4.44 12.37 -0.29
C GLU A 27 4.17 11.80 1.12
N VAL A 28 3.43 10.69 1.23
CA VAL A 28 3.19 10.01 2.52
C VAL A 28 4.48 9.54 3.19
N TRP A 29 5.54 9.32 2.42
CA TRP A 29 6.82 8.82 2.90
C TRP A 29 7.74 9.90 3.47
N ARG A 30 7.37 11.20 3.38
CA ARG A 30 8.19 12.34 3.83
C ARG A 30 8.61 12.26 5.30
N CYS A 31 7.83 11.58 6.14
CA CYS A 31 8.15 11.40 7.56
C CYS A 31 9.33 10.47 7.82
N ILE A 32 9.67 9.58 6.87
CA ILE A 32 10.72 8.57 7.02
C ILE A 32 11.76 8.59 5.89
N ASP A 33 11.56 9.39 4.84
CA ASP A 33 12.39 9.34 3.64
C ASP A 33 13.84 9.80 3.88
N GLU A 34 14.05 10.73 4.80
CA GLU A 34 15.38 11.21 5.18
C GLU A 34 16.20 10.12 5.89
N GLU A 35 15.59 9.45 6.86
CA GLU A 35 16.21 8.33 7.58
C GLU A 35 16.53 7.18 6.64
N LEU A 36 15.58 6.75 5.84
CA LEU A 36 15.75 5.65 4.88
C LEU A 36 16.80 5.98 3.81
N SER A 37 16.83 7.21 3.31
CA SER A 37 17.80 7.61 2.28
C SER A 37 19.26 7.69 2.80
N SER A 38 19.45 7.69 4.11
CA SER A 38 20.78 7.58 4.72
C SER A 38 21.39 6.17 4.59
N HIS A 39 20.56 5.15 4.39
CA HIS A 39 20.96 3.74 4.32
C HIS A 39 20.75 3.11 2.93
N PHE A 40 19.79 3.61 2.16
CA PHE A 40 19.36 3.05 0.89
C PHE A 40 19.45 4.04 -0.26
N THR A 41 19.57 3.53 -1.48
CA THR A 41 19.10 4.28 -2.64
C THR A 41 17.58 4.11 -2.69
N LEU A 42 16.89 5.16 -2.26
CA LEU A 42 15.45 5.17 -2.03
C LEU A 42 14.71 5.61 -3.30
N HIS A 43 13.67 4.89 -3.66
CA HIS A 43 12.79 5.18 -4.80
C HIS A 43 11.38 5.46 -4.31
N LEU A 44 10.93 6.70 -4.49
CA LEU A 44 9.57 7.15 -4.18
C LEU A 44 8.74 7.13 -5.45
N VAL A 45 7.61 6.45 -5.44
CA VAL A 45 6.80 6.19 -6.64
C VAL A 45 5.36 6.62 -6.40
N ASP A 46 4.81 7.40 -7.31
CA ASP A 46 3.36 7.55 -7.41
C ASP A 46 2.81 6.42 -8.27
N LEU A 47 1.93 5.59 -7.71
CA LEU A 47 1.29 4.49 -8.43
C LEU A 47 0.54 4.99 -9.67
N PRO A 48 0.39 4.17 -10.74
CA PRO A 48 -0.31 4.57 -11.96
C PRO A 48 -1.69 5.14 -11.69
N GLY A 49 -1.96 6.34 -12.19
CA GLY A 49 -3.20 7.08 -11.98
C GLY A 49 -3.26 7.93 -10.72
N PHE A 50 -2.34 7.74 -9.77
CA PHE A 50 -2.28 8.49 -8.52
C PHE A 50 -1.23 9.61 -8.57
N GLY A 51 -1.44 10.65 -7.77
CA GLY A 51 -0.49 11.76 -7.63
C GLY A 51 -0.10 12.37 -8.98
N ARG A 52 1.19 12.32 -9.30
CA ARG A 52 1.79 12.85 -10.52
C ARG A 52 1.82 11.85 -11.69
N SER A 53 1.48 10.58 -11.43
CA SER A 53 1.42 9.49 -12.43
C SER A 53 0.08 9.48 -13.15
N ARG A 54 -0.16 10.47 -14.01
CA ARG A 54 -1.45 10.72 -14.68
C ARG A 54 -1.62 9.95 -15.97
N GLY A 55 -2.89 9.81 -16.42
CA GLY A 55 -3.24 9.33 -17.75
C GLY A 55 -3.29 7.81 -17.91
N PHE A 56 -3.23 7.03 -16.83
CA PHE A 56 -3.27 5.57 -16.91
C PHE A 56 -4.67 4.96 -16.94
N GLY A 57 -5.70 5.69 -16.45
CA GLY A 57 -7.03 5.10 -16.22
C GLY A 57 -7.03 4.02 -15.15
N ALA A 58 -8.11 3.25 -15.08
CA ALA A 58 -8.21 2.10 -14.19
C ALA A 58 -7.38 0.93 -14.73
N LEU A 59 -6.44 0.42 -13.93
CA LEU A 59 -5.60 -0.71 -14.26
C LEU A 59 -5.95 -1.93 -13.39
N SER A 60 -5.71 -3.13 -13.94
CA SER A 60 -5.63 -4.35 -13.13
C SER A 60 -4.41 -4.32 -12.21
N LEU A 61 -4.37 -5.17 -11.18
CA LEU A 61 -3.20 -5.30 -10.32
C LEU A 61 -1.94 -5.70 -11.12
N ALA A 62 -2.09 -6.59 -12.09
CA ALA A 62 -0.99 -7.03 -12.94
C ALA A 62 -0.44 -5.89 -13.81
N ASP A 63 -1.32 -5.11 -14.46
CA ASP A 63 -0.91 -3.99 -15.29
C ASP A 63 -0.28 -2.85 -14.47
N MET A 64 -0.79 -2.63 -13.25
CA MET A 64 -0.22 -1.65 -12.32
C MET A 64 1.20 -2.06 -11.89
N ALA A 65 1.40 -3.32 -11.56
CA ALA A 65 2.71 -3.87 -11.18
C ALA A 65 3.70 -3.77 -12.36
N GLU A 66 3.27 -4.14 -13.56
CA GLU A 66 4.10 -4.06 -14.76
C GLU A 66 4.50 -2.62 -15.10
N ALA A 67 3.57 -1.66 -15.01
CA ALA A 67 3.86 -0.26 -15.24
C ALA A 67 4.91 0.30 -14.27
N VAL A 68 4.82 -0.07 -12.98
CA VAL A 68 5.82 0.32 -11.97
C VAL A 68 7.18 -0.31 -12.27
N LEU A 69 7.19 -1.58 -12.66
CA LEU A 69 8.41 -2.35 -12.90
C LEU A 69 9.26 -1.82 -14.05
N GLN A 70 8.64 -1.17 -15.04
CA GLN A 70 9.33 -0.62 -16.24
C GLN A 70 10.42 0.42 -15.89
N GLN A 71 10.29 1.16 -14.79
CA GLN A 71 11.26 2.17 -14.36
C GLN A 71 12.09 1.73 -13.15
N ALA A 72 11.82 0.54 -12.63
CA ALA A 72 12.47 0.05 -11.44
C ALA A 72 13.93 -0.36 -11.70
N PRO A 73 14.81 -0.29 -10.68
CA PRO A 73 16.15 -0.86 -10.78
C PRO A 73 16.07 -2.37 -11.01
N ASP A 74 17.15 -2.95 -11.54
CA ASP A 74 17.20 -4.39 -11.87
C ASP A 74 16.84 -5.29 -10.69
N LYS A 75 17.23 -4.90 -9.48
CA LYS A 75 16.87 -5.61 -8.26
C LYS A 75 16.74 -4.64 -7.08
N ALA A 76 15.68 -4.80 -6.28
CA ALA A 76 15.39 -3.95 -5.13
C ALA A 76 14.68 -4.69 -4.00
N ILE A 77 14.72 -4.09 -2.80
CA ILE A 77 13.74 -4.36 -1.75
C ILE A 77 12.45 -3.60 -2.14
N TRP A 78 11.32 -4.28 -2.12
CA TRP A 78 10.02 -3.70 -2.40
C TRP A 78 9.23 -3.55 -1.12
N LEU A 79 8.90 -2.32 -0.76
CA LEU A 79 8.06 -2.00 0.39
C LEU A 79 6.76 -1.40 -0.09
N GLY A 80 5.65 -2.07 0.21
CA GLY A 80 4.32 -1.61 -0.16
C GLY A 80 3.41 -1.43 1.05
N TRP A 81 2.78 -0.26 1.13
CA TRP A 81 1.77 0.07 2.12
C TRP A 81 0.37 -0.16 1.56
N SER A 82 -0.47 -0.93 2.26
CA SER A 82 -1.86 -1.15 1.90
C SER A 82 -2.00 -1.68 0.45
N LEU A 83 -2.66 -0.95 -0.46
CA LEU A 83 -2.71 -1.29 -1.90
C LEU A 83 -1.32 -1.47 -2.50
N GLY A 84 -0.35 -0.64 -2.14
CA GLY A 84 1.05 -0.77 -2.56
C GLY A 84 1.66 -2.11 -2.18
N GLY A 85 1.21 -2.71 -1.08
CA GLY A 85 1.61 -4.06 -0.67
C GLY A 85 1.12 -5.16 -1.62
N LEU A 86 -0.07 -5.01 -2.20
CA LEU A 86 -0.57 -5.90 -3.26
C LEU A 86 0.23 -5.74 -4.55
N VAL A 87 0.57 -4.49 -4.92
CA VAL A 87 1.41 -4.23 -6.11
C VAL A 87 2.80 -4.85 -5.94
N ALA A 88 3.46 -4.63 -4.80
CA ALA A 88 4.74 -5.25 -4.49
C ALA A 88 4.66 -6.79 -4.50
N SER A 89 3.61 -7.36 -3.93
CA SER A 89 3.35 -8.80 -3.93
C SER A 89 3.14 -9.36 -5.34
N GLN A 90 2.44 -8.62 -6.20
CA GLN A 90 2.26 -9.00 -7.60
C GLN A 90 3.60 -9.03 -8.35
N ILE A 91 4.49 -8.06 -8.10
CA ILE A 91 5.85 -8.05 -8.67
C ILE A 91 6.64 -9.27 -8.23
N VAL A 92 6.57 -9.66 -6.94
CA VAL A 92 7.20 -10.88 -6.43
C VAL A 92 6.73 -12.13 -7.18
N LEU A 93 5.44 -12.21 -7.47
CA LEU A 93 4.84 -13.37 -8.12
C LEU A 93 5.20 -13.48 -9.61
N THR A 94 5.35 -12.34 -10.28
CA THR A 94 5.62 -12.31 -11.74
C THR A 94 7.11 -12.18 -12.07
N HIS A 95 7.89 -11.49 -11.22
CA HIS A 95 9.31 -11.18 -11.44
C HIS A 95 10.13 -11.35 -10.15
N PRO A 96 10.18 -12.57 -9.56
CA PRO A 96 10.89 -12.80 -8.31
C PRO A 96 12.38 -12.46 -8.38
N GLU A 97 13.00 -12.56 -9.54
CA GLU A 97 14.40 -12.18 -9.79
C GLU A 97 14.67 -10.68 -9.59
N ARG A 98 13.63 -9.84 -9.70
CA ARG A 98 13.70 -8.39 -9.50
C ARG A 98 13.55 -7.99 -8.02
N VAL A 99 13.31 -8.95 -7.13
CA VAL A 99 12.99 -8.71 -5.72
C VAL A 99 14.08 -9.28 -4.82
N GLN A 100 14.76 -8.41 -4.08
CA GLN A 100 15.73 -8.80 -3.06
C GLN A 100 15.04 -9.22 -1.75
N ALA A 101 14.01 -8.48 -1.36
CA ALA A 101 13.14 -8.76 -0.23
C ALA A 101 11.79 -8.07 -0.43
N LEU A 102 10.74 -8.62 0.17
CA LEU A 102 9.40 -8.04 0.22
C LEU A 102 9.11 -7.54 1.63
N VAL A 103 8.66 -6.29 1.73
CA VAL A 103 8.15 -5.69 2.97
C VAL A 103 6.73 -5.19 2.72
N THR A 104 5.77 -5.65 3.50
CA THR A 104 4.41 -5.12 3.46
C THR A 104 4.08 -4.39 4.75
N VAL A 105 3.45 -3.23 4.64
CA VAL A 105 3.02 -2.41 5.77
C VAL A 105 1.51 -2.26 5.73
N ALA A 106 0.83 -2.67 6.79
CA ALA A 106 -0.63 -2.61 6.89
C ALA A 106 -1.32 -3.07 5.59
N SER A 107 -0.86 -4.20 5.06
CA SER A 107 -1.39 -4.82 3.85
C SER A 107 -1.89 -6.23 4.14
N SER A 108 -2.76 -6.71 3.28
CA SER A 108 -3.33 -8.05 3.34
C SER A 108 -3.30 -8.69 1.96
N PRO A 109 -3.06 -9.99 1.82
CA PRO A 109 -3.20 -10.68 0.54
C PRO A 109 -4.65 -10.76 0.06
N CYS A 110 -5.60 -10.54 0.96
CA CYS A 110 -7.03 -10.51 0.71
C CYS A 110 -7.67 -9.48 1.63
N PHE A 111 -7.96 -8.29 1.13
CA PHE A 111 -8.54 -7.20 1.94
C PHE A 111 -10.02 -7.42 2.24
N SER A 112 -10.75 -8.08 1.34
CA SER A 112 -12.16 -8.36 1.51
C SER A 112 -12.39 -9.48 2.52
N ALA A 113 -13.31 -9.30 3.46
CA ALA A 113 -13.74 -10.36 4.34
C ALA A 113 -14.38 -11.50 3.53
N ARG A 114 -14.03 -12.74 3.87
CA ARG A 114 -14.56 -13.97 3.29
C ARG A 114 -14.85 -14.96 4.43
N ASP A 115 -15.40 -16.13 4.10
CA ASP A 115 -15.63 -17.19 5.08
C ASP A 115 -14.36 -17.44 5.91
N GLU A 116 -14.48 -17.33 7.22
CA GLU A 116 -13.40 -17.46 8.20
C GLU A 116 -12.18 -16.52 8.02
N TRP A 117 -12.17 -15.67 6.97
CA TRP A 117 -11.11 -14.70 6.73
C TRP A 117 -11.54 -13.29 7.14
N PRO A 118 -10.85 -12.64 8.10
CA PRO A 118 -11.17 -11.28 8.52
C PRO A 118 -10.67 -10.26 7.49
N GLY A 119 -11.50 -9.26 7.23
CA GLY A 119 -11.19 -8.18 6.29
C GLY A 119 -12.28 -7.12 6.28
N ILE A 120 -12.23 -6.26 5.28
CA ILE A 120 -13.24 -5.26 5.02
C ILE A 120 -14.49 -5.96 4.46
N LYS A 121 -15.65 -5.70 5.03
CA LYS A 121 -16.89 -6.30 4.52
C LYS A 121 -17.15 -5.85 3.07
N PRO A 122 -17.57 -6.76 2.17
CA PRO A 122 -17.79 -6.43 0.76
C PRO A 122 -18.79 -5.30 0.54
N ASP A 123 -19.84 -5.20 1.37
CA ASP A 123 -20.83 -4.12 1.33
C ASP A 123 -20.23 -2.76 1.72
N VAL A 124 -19.24 -2.72 2.59
CA VAL A 124 -18.49 -1.49 2.93
C VAL A 124 -17.68 -1.01 1.73
N LEU A 125 -16.95 -1.90 1.05
CA LEU A 125 -16.21 -1.56 -0.17
C LEU A 125 -17.14 -1.11 -1.29
N ALA A 126 -18.27 -1.80 -1.49
CA ALA A 126 -19.29 -1.42 -2.46
C ALA A 126 -19.90 -0.04 -2.14
N GLY A 127 -20.12 0.25 -0.85
CA GLY A 127 -20.57 1.56 -0.39
C GLY A 127 -19.59 2.68 -0.71
N PHE A 128 -18.29 2.45 -0.57
CA PHE A 128 -17.25 3.42 -0.99
C PHE A 128 -17.26 3.64 -2.50
N GLN A 129 -17.40 2.59 -3.30
CA GLN A 129 -17.49 2.71 -4.77
C GLN A 129 -18.69 3.56 -5.21
N GLN A 130 -19.83 3.36 -4.57
CA GLN A 130 -21.03 4.16 -4.87
C GLN A 130 -20.86 5.62 -4.43
N GLN A 131 -20.35 5.87 -3.25
CA GLN A 131 -20.13 7.22 -2.73
C GLN A 131 -19.10 8.01 -3.53
N LEU A 132 -18.12 7.36 -4.15
CA LEU A 132 -17.15 8.03 -5.03
C LEU A 132 -17.83 8.73 -6.20
N SER A 133 -18.89 8.16 -6.74
CA SER A 133 -19.67 8.75 -7.84
C SER A 133 -20.48 9.96 -7.39
N ASP A 134 -20.91 10.00 -6.12
CA ASP A 134 -21.79 11.04 -5.59
C ASP A 134 -21.01 12.20 -4.97
N ASP A 135 -20.02 11.90 -4.13
CA ASP A 135 -19.15 12.88 -3.45
C ASP A 135 -17.74 12.29 -3.23
N PHE A 136 -16.95 12.40 -4.24
CA PHE A 136 -15.60 11.91 -4.34
C PHE A 136 -14.66 12.40 -3.21
N GLN A 137 -14.59 13.71 -2.97
CA GLN A 137 -13.69 14.28 -1.99
C GLN A 137 -14.02 13.78 -0.58
N ARG A 138 -15.29 13.81 -0.22
CA ARG A 138 -15.78 13.36 1.09
C ARG A 138 -15.54 11.86 1.29
N THR A 139 -15.67 11.06 0.24
CA THR A 139 -15.43 9.62 0.30
C THR A 139 -13.95 9.33 0.59
N VAL A 140 -13.02 10.00 -0.09
CA VAL A 140 -11.59 9.88 0.17
C VAL A 140 -11.25 10.34 1.59
N GLU A 141 -11.78 11.48 2.03
CA GLU A 141 -11.58 11.99 3.40
C GLU A 141 -12.06 11.01 4.48
N ARG A 142 -13.21 10.36 4.27
CA ARG A 142 -13.72 9.32 5.18
C ARG A 142 -12.81 8.10 5.22
N PHE A 143 -12.33 7.65 4.07
CA PHE A 143 -11.39 6.52 3.99
C PHE A 143 -10.07 6.85 4.71
N LEU A 144 -9.55 8.07 4.56
CA LEU A 144 -8.36 8.51 5.26
C LEU A 144 -8.56 8.57 6.80
N ALA A 145 -9.73 9.02 7.25
CA ALA A 145 -10.04 9.07 8.68
C ALA A 145 -10.08 7.65 9.32
N LEU A 146 -10.55 6.66 8.58
CA LEU A 146 -10.55 5.26 9.04
C LEU A 146 -9.14 4.71 9.26
N GLN A 147 -8.14 5.20 8.53
CA GLN A 147 -6.76 4.70 8.60
C GLN A 147 -6.04 5.08 9.91
N THR A 148 -6.45 6.15 10.56
CA THR A 148 -5.80 6.69 11.76
C THR A 148 -6.63 6.50 13.01
N MET A 149 -7.85 5.97 12.90
CA MET A 149 -8.79 5.85 14.00
C MET A 149 -8.23 4.97 15.13
N GLY A 150 -8.33 5.47 16.36
CA GLY A 150 -7.92 4.73 17.57
C GLY A 150 -6.50 5.03 18.05
N THR A 151 -5.66 5.75 17.30
CA THR A 151 -4.33 6.17 17.76
C THR A 151 -4.41 7.44 18.61
N GLU A 152 -3.43 7.66 19.51
CA GLU A 152 -3.32 8.89 20.30
C GLU A 152 -3.12 10.11 19.38
N THR A 153 -2.48 9.93 18.23
CA THR A 153 -2.17 10.97 17.23
C THR A 153 -3.20 11.02 16.09
N ALA A 154 -4.33 10.30 16.19
CA ALA A 154 -5.29 10.09 15.10
C ALA A 154 -5.66 11.39 14.34
N ARG A 155 -5.91 12.50 15.06
CA ARG A 155 -6.25 13.77 14.42
C ARG A 155 -5.09 14.40 13.67
N GLN A 156 -3.87 14.28 14.20
CA GLN A 156 -2.65 14.80 13.55
C GLN A 156 -2.30 13.98 12.33
N ASP A 157 -2.38 12.65 12.43
CA ASP A 157 -2.10 11.70 11.36
C ASP A 157 -3.11 11.86 10.20
N ALA A 158 -4.41 11.96 10.52
CA ALA A 158 -5.45 12.23 9.54
C ALA A 158 -5.24 13.60 8.84
N ARG A 159 -4.82 14.60 9.58
CA ARG A 159 -4.52 15.93 9.02
C ARG A 159 -3.28 15.90 8.12
N ALA A 160 -2.24 15.13 8.48
CA ALA A 160 -1.05 14.94 7.68
C ALA A 160 -1.39 14.20 6.36
N LEU A 161 -2.13 13.10 6.43
CA LEU A 161 -2.61 12.38 5.25
C LEU A 161 -3.48 13.25 4.34
N LYS A 162 -4.42 14.00 4.92
CA LYS A 162 -5.27 14.93 4.16
C LYS A 162 -4.43 16.00 3.44
N LYS A 163 -3.45 16.60 4.12
CA LYS A 163 -2.55 17.58 3.53
C LYS A 163 -1.78 16.99 2.34
N THR A 164 -1.31 15.75 2.47
CA THR A 164 -0.61 15.01 1.43
C THR A 164 -1.49 14.78 0.19
N VAL A 165 -2.73 14.37 0.41
CA VAL A 165 -3.70 14.17 -0.68
C VAL A 165 -4.00 15.46 -1.42
N LEU A 166 -4.25 16.55 -0.68
CA LEU A 166 -4.63 17.86 -1.25
C LEU A 166 -3.44 18.63 -1.86
N ALA A 167 -2.20 18.20 -1.61
CA ALA A 167 -1.00 18.83 -2.19
C ALA A 167 -0.86 18.57 -3.69
N LEU A 168 -1.49 17.52 -4.18
CA LEU A 168 -1.44 17.10 -5.59
C LEU A 168 -2.86 16.96 -6.16
N PRO A 169 -3.00 17.02 -7.49
CA PRO A 169 -4.29 16.79 -8.12
C PRO A 169 -4.86 15.43 -7.73
N MET A 170 -6.14 15.39 -7.42
CA MET A 170 -6.84 14.16 -7.03
C MET A 170 -6.84 13.16 -8.20
N PRO A 171 -6.75 11.84 -7.92
CA PRO A 171 -6.94 10.81 -8.94
C PRO A 171 -8.33 10.90 -9.58
N GLU A 172 -8.45 10.41 -10.79
CA GLU A 172 -9.75 10.31 -11.47
C GLU A 172 -10.63 9.24 -10.80
N VAL A 173 -11.95 9.39 -10.90
CA VAL A 173 -12.91 8.51 -10.23
C VAL A 173 -12.77 7.06 -10.68
N ASP A 174 -12.50 6.82 -11.95
CA ASP A 174 -12.28 5.48 -12.50
C ASP A 174 -11.02 4.81 -11.94
N VAL A 175 -9.94 5.58 -11.74
CA VAL A 175 -8.70 5.10 -11.09
C VAL A 175 -8.98 4.68 -9.64
N LEU A 176 -9.72 5.49 -8.89
CA LEU A 176 -10.11 5.17 -7.52
C LEU A 176 -11.02 3.94 -7.44
N ASN A 177 -12.00 3.84 -8.33
CA ASN A 177 -12.87 2.67 -8.43
C ASN A 177 -12.08 1.41 -8.81
N GLY A 178 -11.13 1.52 -9.72
CA GLY A 178 -10.23 0.43 -10.07
C GLY A 178 -9.41 -0.07 -8.87
N GLY A 179 -8.87 0.84 -8.08
CA GLY A 179 -8.17 0.51 -6.83
C GLY A 179 -9.06 -0.19 -5.80
N LEU A 180 -10.30 0.29 -5.61
CA LEU A 180 -11.27 -0.38 -4.73
C LEU A 180 -11.67 -1.77 -5.25
N GLU A 181 -11.79 -1.94 -6.56
CA GLU A 181 -12.07 -3.25 -7.16
C GLU A 181 -10.93 -4.23 -6.91
N ILE A 182 -9.66 -3.79 -6.99
CA ILE A 182 -8.49 -4.60 -6.59
C ILE A 182 -8.62 -5.02 -5.13
N LEU A 183 -8.89 -4.10 -4.21
CA LEU A 183 -9.05 -4.41 -2.78
C LEU A 183 -10.21 -5.38 -2.51
N LYS A 184 -11.26 -5.32 -3.31
CA LYS A 184 -12.45 -6.16 -3.19
C LYS A 184 -12.25 -7.58 -3.72
N THR A 185 -11.51 -7.74 -4.81
CA THR A 185 -11.48 -9.00 -5.59
C THR A 185 -10.20 -9.80 -5.46
N VAL A 186 -9.05 -9.14 -5.22
CA VAL A 186 -7.74 -9.80 -5.21
C VAL A 186 -7.59 -10.72 -4.00
N ASP A 187 -7.08 -11.93 -4.26
CA ASP A 187 -6.73 -12.92 -3.24
C ASP A 187 -5.39 -13.57 -3.59
N LEU A 188 -4.35 -13.15 -2.88
CA LEU A 188 -2.98 -13.64 -3.04
C LEU A 188 -2.54 -14.57 -1.90
N ARG A 189 -3.47 -15.06 -1.07
CA ARG A 189 -3.13 -15.90 0.09
C ARG A 189 -2.38 -17.17 -0.31
N GLN A 190 -2.85 -17.86 -1.32
CA GLN A 190 -2.22 -19.08 -1.83
C GLN A 190 -1.00 -18.80 -2.72
N PRO A 191 -1.05 -17.86 -3.69
CA PRO A 191 0.11 -17.54 -4.52
C PRO A 191 1.36 -17.13 -3.74
N LEU A 192 1.24 -16.42 -2.62
CA LEU A 192 2.37 -15.95 -1.81
C LEU A 192 2.93 -16.99 -0.83
N GLN A 193 2.39 -18.20 -0.79
CA GLN A 193 2.77 -19.24 0.17
C GLN A 193 4.26 -19.63 0.08
N ASN A 194 4.84 -19.59 -1.11
CA ASN A 194 6.19 -20.08 -1.37
C ASN A 194 7.07 -19.02 -2.05
N VAL A 195 7.06 -17.79 -1.55
CA VAL A 195 7.96 -16.76 -2.09
C VAL A 195 9.41 -17.05 -1.73
N PRO A 196 10.37 -16.92 -2.68
CA PRO A 196 11.74 -17.38 -2.49
C PRO A 196 12.65 -16.38 -1.78
N MET A 197 12.20 -15.15 -1.51
CA MET A 197 12.99 -14.10 -0.88
C MET A 197 12.52 -13.84 0.56
N PRO A 198 13.33 -13.15 1.39
CA PRO A 198 12.88 -12.67 2.70
C PRO A 198 11.60 -11.85 2.58
N PHE A 199 10.65 -12.11 3.46
CA PHE A 199 9.36 -11.45 3.50
C PHE A 199 9.05 -10.98 4.92
N LEU A 200 9.00 -9.65 5.12
CA LEU A 200 8.63 -8.99 6.38
C LEU A 200 7.26 -8.34 6.26
N ARG A 201 6.40 -8.57 7.25
CA ARG A 201 5.04 -8.03 7.33
C ARG A 201 4.88 -7.17 8.58
N LEU A 202 4.56 -5.89 8.40
CA LEU A 202 4.39 -4.91 9.46
C LEU A 202 2.91 -4.52 9.59
N TYR A 203 2.41 -4.47 10.82
CA TYR A 203 0.98 -4.22 11.10
C TYR A 203 0.78 -3.22 12.24
N GLY A 204 -0.34 -2.52 12.23
CA GLY A 204 -0.83 -1.77 13.37
C GLY A 204 -1.88 -2.57 14.16
N TYR A 205 -1.74 -2.63 15.47
CA TYR A 205 -2.70 -3.35 16.34
C TYR A 205 -4.12 -2.77 16.29
N LEU A 206 -4.22 -1.44 16.07
CA LEU A 206 -5.47 -0.68 16.02
C LEU A 206 -6.03 -0.55 14.59
N ASP A 207 -5.41 -1.21 13.61
CA ASP A 207 -5.83 -1.13 12.21
C ASP A 207 -7.25 -1.68 12.00
N GLY A 208 -8.16 -0.83 11.53
CA GLY A 208 -9.54 -1.21 11.21
C GLY A 208 -9.73 -1.75 9.79
N LEU A 209 -8.75 -1.57 8.89
CA LEU A 209 -8.80 -2.03 7.50
C LEU A 209 -8.13 -3.40 7.31
N VAL A 210 -7.03 -3.63 8.04
CA VAL A 210 -6.34 -4.92 8.10
C VAL A 210 -6.42 -5.43 9.54
N PRO A 211 -7.43 -6.23 9.88
CA PRO A 211 -7.62 -6.72 11.25
C PRO A 211 -6.43 -7.56 11.72
N ARG A 212 -5.95 -7.30 12.94
CA ARG A 212 -4.83 -8.05 13.53
C ARG A 212 -5.00 -9.58 13.53
N LYS A 213 -6.23 -10.05 13.44
CA LYS A 213 -6.55 -11.49 13.34
C LYS A 213 -5.96 -12.16 12.09
N VAL A 214 -5.64 -11.39 11.03
CA VAL A 214 -4.98 -11.94 9.84
C VAL A 214 -3.56 -12.42 10.16
N VAL A 215 -2.88 -11.81 11.14
CA VAL A 215 -1.45 -12.06 11.40
C VAL A 215 -1.18 -13.52 11.77
N PRO A 216 -1.80 -14.11 12.81
CA PRO A 216 -1.58 -15.50 13.15
C PRO A 216 -2.03 -16.47 12.05
N MET A 217 -3.02 -16.10 11.25
CA MET A 217 -3.45 -16.91 10.10
C MET A 217 -2.38 -16.94 9.02
N LEU A 218 -1.75 -15.79 8.73
CA LEU A 218 -0.66 -15.68 7.77
C LEU A 218 0.65 -16.26 8.30
N ASP A 219 0.95 -16.15 9.59
CA ASP A 219 2.12 -16.81 10.20
C ASP A 219 2.05 -18.33 10.00
N LYS A 220 0.86 -18.90 10.09
CA LYS A 220 0.61 -20.32 9.81
C LYS A 220 0.69 -20.66 8.32
N LEU A 221 0.14 -19.81 7.46
CA LEU A 221 0.10 -20.04 6.00
C LEU A 221 1.46 -19.78 5.35
N TRP A 222 2.22 -18.80 5.86
CA TRP A 222 3.51 -18.35 5.34
C TRP A 222 4.61 -18.46 6.42
N PRO A 223 5.00 -19.67 6.84
CA PRO A 223 5.91 -19.88 7.97
C PRO A 223 7.32 -19.34 7.73
N HIS A 224 7.68 -19.01 6.50
CA HIS A 224 8.96 -18.39 6.13
C HIS A 224 8.94 -16.86 6.15
N SER A 225 7.78 -16.24 6.39
CA SER A 225 7.66 -14.80 6.55
C SER A 225 7.77 -14.41 8.04
N GLU A 226 8.27 -13.21 8.28
CA GLU A 226 8.31 -12.60 9.62
C GLU A 226 7.21 -11.56 9.76
N SER A 227 6.65 -11.43 10.95
CA SER A 227 5.63 -10.43 11.25
C SER A 227 5.96 -9.60 12.48
N TYR A 228 5.56 -8.32 12.46
CA TYR A 228 5.65 -7.43 13.61
C TYR A 228 4.39 -6.57 13.72
N ILE A 229 3.88 -6.40 14.93
CA ILE A 229 2.68 -5.60 15.23
C ILE A 229 3.05 -4.44 16.13
N PHE A 230 2.87 -3.21 15.63
CA PHE A 230 3.02 -1.99 16.42
C PHE A 230 1.79 -1.81 17.32
N ALA A 231 1.98 -1.94 18.63
CA ALA A 231 0.89 -2.02 19.61
C ALA A 231 -0.03 -0.78 19.64
N LYS A 232 0.49 0.40 19.31
CA LYS A 232 -0.24 1.67 19.37
C LYS A 232 -0.52 2.28 17.99
N ALA A 233 -0.16 1.59 16.90
CA ALA A 233 -0.37 2.06 15.54
C ALA A 233 -1.68 1.53 14.95
N ALA A 234 -2.23 2.29 14.00
CA ALA A 234 -3.34 1.88 13.15
C ALA A 234 -2.83 1.53 11.73
N HIS A 235 -3.51 1.97 10.67
CA HIS A 235 -3.22 1.59 9.28
C HIS A 235 -1.96 2.25 8.68
N ALA A 236 -1.45 3.32 9.28
CA ALA A 236 -0.24 4.03 8.82
C ALA A 236 0.82 4.09 9.94
N PRO A 237 1.41 2.94 10.34
CA PRO A 237 2.37 2.90 11.45
C PRO A 237 3.61 3.76 11.21
N PHE A 238 4.06 3.93 9.97
CA PHE A 238 5.20 4.77 9.61
C PHE A 238 4.93 6.28 9.77
N ILE A 239 3.68 6.70 9.92
CA ILE A 239 3.31 8.10 10.22
C ILE A 239 3.23 8.32 11.73
N SER A 240 2.57 7.42 12.44
CA SER A 240 2.37 7.56 13.89
C SER A 240 3.59 7.10 14.71
N HIS A 241 4.43 6.24 14.15
CA HIS A 241 5.60 5.63 14.80
C HIS A 241 6.76 5.54 13.79
N PRO A 242 7.23 6.70 13.29
CA PRO A 242 8.30 6.76 12.28
C PRO A 242 9.63 6.18 12.77
#